data_80f74dae860cbc027e073fe841e76f16
#
_entry.id   80f74dae860cbc027e073fe841e76f16
#
_cell.length_a   1.000
_cell.length_b   1.000
_cell.length_c   1.000
_cell.angle_alpha   90.00
_cell.angle_beta   90.00
_cell.angle_gamma   90.00
#
_symmetry.space_group_name_H-M   'P 1'
#
loop_
_entity.id
_entity.type
_entity.pdbx_description
1 polymer ?
#
loop_
_entity_poly.entity_id
_entity_poly.type
_entity_poly.pdbx_seq_one_letter_code
_entity_poly.pdbx_strand_id
1 'polypeptide(L)'
;MQKQYRLGIPSFITVETEDGSWIGEKDAQKTEKDDVVVTYETTPEAEEVWLTADQTKVKTIKFRWNTPVNKKSRILGGSWERTYGDVDWKGVSGSRFMPWYFLAAVGETVTGYGVKVRPSAMCFWQADTRGITLVMDVRCGGIGVQLSGRKLRAAQIVAMQTEGMGTFESAREFCKVMC
;
A
#
# COMPACT_ATOMS: atom_id res chain seq x y z
N MET A 1 21.44 -5.87 9.75
CA MET A 1 21.04 -7.08 8.97
C MET A 1 19.73 -6.79 8.23
N GLN A 2 19.61 -7.18 6.96
CA GLN A 2 18.38 -7.01 6.17
C GLN A 2 17.52 -8.26 6.29
N LYS A 3 16.21 -8.09 6.51
CA LYS A 3 15.24 -9.18 6.58
C LYS A 3 14.05 -8.85 5.68
N GLN A 4 13.63 -9.81 4.86
CA GLN A 4 12.35 -9.69 4.17
C GLN A 4 11.24 -9.64 5.21
N TYR A 5 10.39 -8.62 5.10
CA TYR A 5 9.24 -8.42 5.95
C TYR A 5 7.98 -8.55 5.09
N ARG A 6 6.88 -9.04 5.67
CA ARG A 6 5.58 -9.13 4.99
C ARG A 6 4.51 -8.56 5.86
N LEU A 7 3.59 -7.83 5.25
CA LEU A 7 2.43 -7.29 5.95
C LEU A 7 1.42 -8.39 6.31
N GLY A 8 1.35 -9.44 5.50
CA GLY A 8 0.37 -10.50 5.65
C GLY A 8 -1.04 -10.06 5.25
N ILE A 9 -2.02 -10.89 5.60
CA ILE A 9 -3.43 -10.67 5.25
C ILE A 9 -3.90 -9.32 5.83
N PRO A 10 -4.54 -8.45 5.01
CA PRO A 10 -5.09 -7.18 5.49
C PRO A 10 -6.23 -7.42 6.47
N SER A 11 -6.30 -6.61 7.52
CA SER A 11 -7.41 -6.67 8.49
C SER A 11 -8.75 -6.29 7.87
N PHE A 12 -8.74 -5.38 6.90
CA PHE A 12 -9.93 -4.99 6.15
C PHE A 12 -9.59 -4.63 4.70
N ILE A 13 -10.48 -5.03 3.79
CA ILE A 13 -10.48 -4.62 2.39
C ILE A 13 -11.73 -3.77 2.17
N THR A 14 -11.56 -2.52 1.75
CA THR A 14 -12.66 -1.63 1.36
C THR A 14 -12.61 -1.40 -0.14
N VAL A 15 -13.74 -1.51 -0.81
CA VAL A 15 -13.87 -1.23 -2.25
C VAL A 15 -14.88 -0.10 -2.43
N GLU A 16 -14.52 0.88 -3.24
CA GLU A 16 -15.35 2.01 -3.64
C GLU A 16 -15.64 1.94 -5.15
N THR A 17 -16.90 2.06 -5.52
CA THR A 17 -17.40 2.07 -6.90
C THR A 17 -18.10 3.38 -7.22
N GLU A 18 -18.62 3.54 -8.45
CA GLU A 18 -19.49 4.67 -8.78
C GLU A 18 -20.78 4.69 -7.93
N ASP A 19 -21.31 3.50 -7.58
CA ASP A 19 -22.60 3.34 -6.94
C ASP A 19 -22.53 3.28 -5.39
N GLY A 20 -21.32 3.26 -4.81
CA GLY A 20 -21.14 3.21 -3.36
C GLY A 20 -19.86 2.49 -2.93
N SER A 21 -19.83 2.09 -1.66
CA SER A 21 -18.68 1.37 -1.10
C SER A 21 -19.10 0.27 -0.13
N TRP A 22 -18.23 -0.71 0.06
CA TRP A 22 -18.40 -1.75 1.07
C TRP A 22 -17.06 -2.14 1.70
N ILE A 23 -17.14 -2.78 2.86
CA ILE A 23 -16.01 -3.38 3.57
C ILE A 23 -16.21 -4.88 3.55
N GLY A 24 -15.20 -5.63 3.13
CA GLY A 24 -15.17 -7.09 3.18
C GLY A 24 -15.06 -7.63 4.60
N GLU A 25 -15.11 -8.96 4.72
CA GLU A 25 -14.90 -9.64 5.99
C GLU A 25 -13.53 -9.33 6.58
N LYS A 26 -13.45 -9.38 7.90
CA LYS A 26 -12.22 -9.14 8.63
C LYS A 26 -11.20 -10.25 8.37
N ASP A 27 -9.93 -9.86 8.20
CA ASP A 27 -8.78 -10.77 8.02
C ASP A 27 -8.98 -11.76 6.83
N ALA A 28 -9.63 -11.28 5.75
CA ALA A 28 -9.91 -12.05 4.55
C ALA A 28 -8.90 -11.76 3.43
N GLN A 29 -8.53 -12.80 2.68
CA GLN A 29 -7.70 -12.67 1.48
C GLN A 29 -8.51 -12.26 0.24
N LYS A 30 -9.83 -12.29 0.32
CA LYS A 30 -10.74 -11.99 -0.78
C LYS A 30 -11.94 -11.21 -0.25
N THR A 31 -12.39 -10.24 -1.02
CA THR A 31 -13.74 -9.66 -0.89
C THR A 31 -14.42 -9.67 -2.23
N GLU A 32 -15.74 -9.93 -2.23
CA GLU A 32 -16.55 -9.93 -3.44
C GLU A 32 -17.93 -9.34 -3.16
N LYS A 33 -18.43 -8.63 -4.15
CA LYS A 33 -19.80 -8.15 -4.20
C LYS A 33 -20.21 -7.96 -5.66
N ASP A 34 -21.35 -8.53 -6.04
CA ASP A 34 -21.85 -8.54 -7.41
C ASP A 34 -20.79 -9.14 -8.37
N ASP A 35 -20.34 -8.41 -9.37
CA ASP A 35 -19.31 -8.82 -10.33
C ASP A 35 -17.89 -8.37 -9.94
N VAL A 36 -17.75 -7.68 -8.79
CA VAL A 36 -16.45 -7.18 -8.32
C VAL A 36 -15.80 -8.18 -7.38
N VAL A 37 -14.58 -8.59 -7.71
CA VAL A 37 -13.76 -9.43 -6.83
C VAL A 37 -12.38 -8.79 -6.64
N VAL A 38 -11.98 -8.65 -5.40
CA VAL A 38 -10.62 -8.23 -5.01
C VAL A 38 -9.95 -9.38 -4.27
N THR A 39 -8.78 -9.81 -4.73
CA THR A 39 -7.98 -10.84 -4.06
C THR A 39 -6.62 -10.32 -3.65
N TYR A 40 -6.12 -10.87 -2.53
CA TYR A 40 -4.78 -10.68 -2.01
C TYR A 40 -4.04 -12.01 -2.06
N GLU A 41 -2.97 -12.07 -2.83
CA GLU A 41 -2.21 -13.27 -3.07
C GLU A 41 -0.75 -13.09 -2.61
N THR A 42 -0.17 -14.08 -1.96
CA THR A 42 1.23 -14.06 -1.55
C THR A 42 2.06 -14.88 -2.51
N THR A 43 3.05 -14.26 -3.12
CA THR A 43 4.06 -14.90 -3.97
C THR A 43 5.43 -14.91 -3.28
N PRO A 44 6.43 -15.63 -3.77
CA PRO A 44 7.79 -15.53 -3.23
C PRO A 44 8.37 -14.11 -3.25
N GLU A 45 8.02 -13.31 -4.24
CA GLU A 45 8.61 -12.00 -4.50
C GLU A 45 7.83 -10.82 -3.89
N ALA A 46 6.49 -10.94 -3.81
CA ALA A 46 5.62 -9.84 -3.39
C ALA A 46 4.27 -10.35 -2.87
N GLU A 47 3.50 -9.42 -2.33
CA GLU A 47 2.08 -9.62 -2.02
C GLU A 47 1.29 -8.90 -3.10
N GLU A 48 0.46 -9.62 -3.85
CA GLU A 48 -0.22 -9.11 -5.04
C GLU A 48 -1.69 -8.79 -4.77
N VAL A 49 -2.15 -7.68 -5.32
CA VAL A 49 -3.56 -7.27 -5.29
C VAL A 49 -4.14 -7.35 -6.68
N TRP A 50 -5.19 -8.17 -6.83
CA TRP A 50 -5.88 -8.38 -8.08
C TRP A 50 -7.33 -7.93 -8.00
N LEU A 51 -7.82 -7.36 -9.11
CA LEU A 51 -9.19 -6.90 -9.30
C LEU A 51 -9.80 -7.54 -10.54
N THR A 52 -11.05 -8.02 -10.43
CA THR A 52 -11.97 -8.24 -11.53
C THR A 52 -13.25 -7.45 -11.30
N ALA A 53 -13.80 -6.86 -12.35
CA ALA A 53 -15.03 -6.08 -12.33
C ALA A 53 -15.56 -5.98 -13.77
N ASP A 54 -16.54 -6.81 -14.13
CA ASP A 54 -16.98 -6.94 -15.51
C ASP A 54 -17.89 -5.81 -15.95
N GLN A 55 -18.81 -5.39 -15.09
CA GLN A 55 -19.81 -4.36 -15.35
C GLN A 55 -19.67 -3.17 -14.42
N THR A 56 -19.30 -3.42 -13.16
CA THR A 56 -19.20 -2.38 -12.13
C THR A 56 -17.95 -1.52 -12.32
N LYS A 57 -18.11 -0.21 -12.18
CA LYS A 57 -17.01 0.76 -12.25
C LYS A 57 -16.37 0.96 -10.90
N VAL A 58 -15.19 0.39 -10.69
CA VAL A 58 -14.42 0.47 -9.45
C VAL A 58 -13.55 1.72 -9.47
N LYS A 59 -13.56 2.47 -8.35
CA LYS A 59 -12.75 3.68 -8.14
C LYS A 59 -11.50 3.41 -7.35
N THR A 60 -11.67 2.88 -6.13
CA THR A 60 -10.56 2.66 -5.20
C THR A 60 -10.67 1.34 -4.48
N ILE A 61 -9.51 0.77 -4.17
CA ILE A 61 -9.37 -0.38 -3.29
C ILE A 61 -8.49 0.08 -2.13
N LYS A 62 -8.93 -0.16 -0.88
CA LYS A 62 -8.16 0.20 0.33
C LYS A 62 -7.89 -1.05 1.15
N PHE A 63 -6.64 -1.28 1.45
CA PHE A 63 -6.21 -2.32 2.38
C PHE A 63 -5.79 -1.68 3.69
N ARG A 64 -6.33 -2.18 4.78
CA ARG A 64 -5.96 -1.75 6.14
C ARG A 64 -5.37 -2.92 6.90
N TRP A 65 -4.17 -2.74 7.43
CA TRP A 65 -3.54 -3.62 8.40
C TRP A 65 -3.55 -2.94 9.77
N ASN A 66 -4.05 -3.64 10.79
CA ASN A 66 -4.04 -3.18 12.18
C ASN A 66 -2.65 -3.40 12.83
N THR A 67 -1.60 -3.24 12.06
CA THR A 67 -0.21 -3.30 12.49
C THR A 67 0.21 -1.90 12.95
N PRO A 68 0.34 -1.64 14.26
CA PRO A 68 0.60 -0.30 14.77
C PRO A 68 2.00 0.18 14.37
N VAL A 69 2.08 1.44 13.95
CA VAL A 69 3.37 2.12 13.81
C VAL A 69 3.73 2.75 15.15
N ASN A 70 4.95 2.50 15.63
CA ASN A 70 5.40 3.05 16.91
C ASN A 70 5.32 4.59 16.87
N LYS A 71 4.67 5.20 17.86
CA LYS A 71 4.49 6.66 17.93
C LYS A 71 5.80 7.46 17.96
N LYS A 72 6.91 6.82 18.34
CA LYS A 72 8.26 7.42 18.34
C LYS A 72 8.94 7.29 16.97
N SER A 73 8.35 6.59 16.02
CA SER A 73 8.93 6.44 14.68
C SER A 73 9.04 7.79 13.97
N ARG A 74 10.13 7.95 13.25
CA ARG A 74 10.27 8.98 12.21
C ARG A 74 9.90 8.36 10.89
N ILE A 75 9.07 9.05 10.12
CA ILE A 75 8.54 8.59 8.85
C ILE A 75 9.14 9.40 7.71
N LEU A 76 9.75 8.71 6.75
CA LEU A 76 10.10 9.24 5.44
C LEU A 76 9.11 8.67 4.43
N GLY A 77 8.34 9.52 3.77
CA GLY A 77 7.38 9.11 2.73
C GLY A 77 7.68 9.76 1.40
N GLY A 78 7.19 9.15 0.33
CA GLY A 78 7.20 9.76 -0.99
C GLY A 78 6.41 11.07 -1.02
N SER A 79 6.65 11.88 -2.04
CA SER A 79 5.93 13.12 -2.30
C SER A 79 5.32 13.09 -3.69
N TRP A 80 4.13 13.69 -3.86
CA TRP A 80 3.46 13.80 -5.15
C TRP A 80 4.24 14.66 -6.14
N GLU A 81 4.89 15.70 -5.63
CA GLU A 81 5.68 16.62 -6.42
C GLU A 81 7.08 16.76 -5.84
N ARG A 82 8.09 16.51 -6.66
CA ARG A 82 9.49 16.60 -6.25
C ARG A 82 9.90 18.02 -5.89
N THR A 83 9.26 19.03 -6.47
CA THR A 83 9.61 20.44 -6.32
C THR A 83 9.08 21.04 -5.02
N TYR A 84 7.96 20.54 -4.50
CA TYR A 84 7.27 21.07 -3.32
C TYR A 84 7.22 20.09 -2.15
N GLY A 85 7.70 18.87 -2.36
CA GLY A 85 7.69 17.84 -1.33
C GLY A 85 8.96 17.85 -0.50
N ASP A 86 8.84 18.15 0.78
CA ASP A 86 9.91 17.92 1.73
C ASP A 86 10.16 16.42 1.89
N VAL A 87 11.27 15.95 1.33
CA VAL A 87 11.79 14.61 1.60
C VAL A 87 12.49 14.66 2.96
N ASP A 88 11.70 14.73 4.02
CA ASP A 88 12.20 14.87 5.39
C ASP A 88 11.55 13.84 6.32
N TRP A 89 12.28 13.46 7.35
CA TRP A 89 11.83 12.57 8.40
C TRP A 89 10.90 13.31 9.36
N LYS A 90 9.60 12.97 9.33
CA LYS A 90 8.55 13.59 10.15
C LYS A 90 7.99 12.58 11.16
N GLY A 91 7.27 13.07 12.15
CA GLY A 91 6.54 12.20 13.09
C GLY A 91 5.39 11.44 12.41
N VAL A 92 4.87 10.45 13.11
CA VAL A 92 3.71 9.66 12.65
C VAL A 92 2.48 10.56 12.56
N SER A 93 1.82 10.57 11.41
CA SER A 93 0.57 11.32 11.17
C SER A 93 -0.31 10.57 10.19
N GLY A 94 -1.51 10.18 10.63
CA GLY A 94 -2.49 9.48 9.79
C GLY A 94 -3.08 10.31 8.65
N SER A 95 -2.91 11.63 8.67
CA SER A 95 -3.36 12.52 7.61
C SER A 95 -2.36 12.68 6.46
N ARG A 96 -1.15 12.14 6.60
CA ARG A 96 -0.11 12.24 5.56
C ARG A 96 -0.34 11.21 4.48
N PHE A 97 -0.46 11.68 3.22
CA PHE A 97 -0.49 10.83 2.04
C PHE A 97 0.92 10.63 1.52
N MET A 98 1.36 9.38 1.40
CA MET A 98 2.71 9.02 0.99
C MET A 98 2.65 8.16 -0.28
N PRO A 99 2.83 8.78 -1.47
CA PRO A 99 2.79 8.03 -2.72
C PRO A 99 3.93 7.00 -2.80
N TRP A 100 3.61 5.85 -3.31
CA TRP A 100 4.46 4.71 -3.65
C TRP A 100 5.11 3.99 -2.47
N TYR A 101 5.67 4.69 -1.48
CA TYR A 101 6.38 4.09 -0.35
C TYR A 101 6.43 5.01 0.88
N PHE A 102 6.75 4.40 2.00
CA PHE A 102 7.26 5.09 3.16
C PHE A 102 8.23 4.20 3.95
N LEU A 103 9.11 4.82 4.73
CA LEU A 103 9.97 4.17 5.70
C LEU A 103 9.63 4.67 7.10
N ALA A 104 9.64 3.75 8.07
CA ALA A 104 9.45 4.04 9.47
C ALA A 104 10.73 3.66 10.24
N ALA A 105 11.39 4.63 10.85
CA ALA A 105 12.61 4.45 11.62
C ALA A 105 12.33 4.63 13.11
N VAL A 106 12.75 3.67 13.93
CA VAL A 106 12.69 3.73 15.39
C VAL A 106 13.89 3.00 15.98
N GLY A 107 14.69 3.71 16.82
CA GLY A 107 15.98 3.18 17.28
C GLY A 107 16.88 2.82 16.10
N GLU A 108 17.41 1.61 16.07
CA GLU A 108 18.27 1.09 15.01
C GLU A 108 17.50 0.33 13.92
N THR A 109 16.18 0.27 14.03
CA THR A 109 15.33 -0.46 13.11
C THR A 109 14.69 0.49 12.09
N VAL A 110 14.78 0.16 10.79
CA VAL A 110 14.06 0.83 9.72
C VAL A 110 13.20 -0.19 8.99
N THR A 111 11.89 0.08 8.89
CA THR A 111 10.95 -0.74 8.12
C THR A 111 10.45 0.05 6.93
N GLY A 112 10.61 -0.49 5.73
CA GLY A 112 10.10 0.06 4.48
C GLY A 112 8.84 -0.66 4.04
N TYR A 113 7.88 0.10 3.55
CA TYR A 113 6.62 -0.36 2.96
C TYR A 113 6.43 0.32 1.61
N GLY A 114 6.17 -0.44 0.57
CA GLY A 114 6.04 0.13 -0.77
C GLY A 114 5.28 -0.74 -1.73
N VAL A 115 5.12 -0.23 -2.93
CA VAL A 115 4.65 -0.99 -4.08
C VAL A 115 5.74 -1.06 -5.12
N LYS A 116 5.87 -2.21 -5.81
CA LYS A 116 6.83 -2.33 -6.92
C LYS A 116 6.52 -1.31 -8.00
N VAL A 117 7.56 -0.88 -8.71
CA VAL A 117 7.44 0.06 -9.83
C VAL A 117 6.45 -0.44 -10.89
N ARG A 118 5.76 0.50 -11.54
CA ARG A 118 4.73 0.25 -12.55
C ARG A 118 3.48 -0.50 -12.03
N PRO A 119 2.89 -0.08 -10.91
CA PRO A 119 1.58 -0.58 -10.54
C PRO A 119 0.53 -0.13 -11.57
N SER A 120 -0.59 -0.85 -11.67
CA SER A 120 -1.72 -0.47 -12.52
C SER A 120 -2.72 0.43 -11.81
N ALA A 121 -2.37 0.95 -10.63
CA ALA A 121 -3.15 1.89 -9.85
C ALA A 121 -2.26 3.01 -9.33
N MET A 122 -2.84 4.16 -9.03
CA MET A 122 -2.17 5.21 -8.27
C MET A 122 -2.17 4.79 -6.80
N CYS A 123 -1.01 4.42 -6.28
CA CYS A 123 -0.86 3.88 -4.93
C CYS A 123 -0.34 4.92 -3.95
N PHE A 124 -0.97 5.02 -2.79
CA PHE A 124 -0.43 5.82 -1.68
C PHE A 124 -0.71 5.20 -0.32
N TRP A 125 0.18 5.47 0.61
CA TRP A 125 0.15 4.97 1.97
C TRP A 125 -0.29 6.04 2.96
N GLN A 126 -0.94 5.59 4.01
CA GLN A 126 -1.17 6.35 5.23
C GLN A 126 -0.81 5.45 6.42
N ALA A 127 -0.19 6.03 7.44
CA ALA A 127 0.24 5.29 8.62
C ALA A 127 -0.09 6.07 9.89
N ASP A 128 -0.69 5.41 10.85
CA ASP A 128 -0.98 5.94 12.16
C ASP A 128 -0.57 4.96 13.27
N THR A 129 -0.76 5.33 14.52
CA THR A 129 -0.42 4.47 15.67
C THR A 129 -1.30 3.23 15.82
N ARG A 130 -2.35 3.08 15.03
CA ARG A 130 -3.27 1.93 15.02
C ARG A 130 -3.06 1.02 13.82
N GLY A 131 -2.38 1.51 12.77
CA GLY A 131 -2.11 0.66 11.61
C GLY A 131 -1.67 1.41 10.36
N ILE A 132 -1.66 0.68 9.26
CA ILE A 132 -1.17 1.11 7.95
C ILE A 132 -2.29 0.91 6.94
N THR A 133 -2.49 1.88 6.06
CA THR A 133 -3.45 1.80 4.95
C THR A 133 -2.73 1.99 3.63
N LEU A 134 -2.97 1.09 2.68
CA LEU A 134 -2.65 1.29 1.26
C LEU A 134 -3.93 1.62 0.50
N VAL A 135 -3.94 2.71 -0.21
CA VAL A 135 -5.01 3.08 -1.14
C VAL A 135 -4.51 2.89 -2.56
N MET A 136 -5.26 2.16 -3.34
CA MET A 136 -5.02 1.88 -4.76
C MET A 136 -6.16 2.54 -5.55
N ASP A 137 -5.88 3.68 -6.14
CA ASP A 137 -6.81 4.40 -7.01
C ASP A 137 -6.68 3.86 -8.44
N VAL A 138 -7.69 3.13 -8.89
CA VAL A 138 -7.71 2.50 -10.22
C VAL A 138 -8.43 3.33 -11.28
N ARG A 139 -8.92 4.52 -10.94
CA ARG A 139 -9.62 5.39 -11.88
C ARG A 139 -8.77 5.75 -13.09
N CYS A 140 -9.41 5.85 -14.23
CA CYS A 140 -8.82 6.39 -15.46
C CYS A 140 -9.54 7.68 -15.83
N GLY A 141 -8.83 8.80 -15.86
CA GLY A 141 -9.43 10.11 -16.13
C GLY A 141 -10.50 10.54 -15.12
N GLY A 142 -10.39 10.10 -13.84
CA GLY A 142 -11.36 10.39 -12.77
C GLY A 142 -12.59 9.47 -12.74
N ILE A 143 -12.75 8.59 -13.70
CA ILE A 143 -13.88 7.64 -13.83
C ILE A 143 -13.43 6.27 -13.32
N GLY A 144 -14.32 5.55 -12.64
CA GLY A 144 -14.10 4.18 -12.20
C GLY A 144 -13.82 3.23 -13.38
N VAL A 145 -12.99 2.22 -13.17
CA VAL A 145 -12.59 1.27 -14.19
C VAL A 145 -13.54 0.07 -14.24
N GLN A 146 -13.95 -0.31 -15.45
CA GLN A 146 -14.67 -1.53 -15.79
C GLN A 146 -13.72 -2.43 -16.59
N LEU A 147 -13.60 -3.70 -16.21
CA LEU A 147 -12.59 -4.59 -16.78
C LEU A 147 -13.08 -5.52 -17.88
N SER A 148 -14.40 -5.77 -17.99
CA SER A 148 -15.03 -6.54 -19.08
C SER A 148 -14.33 -7.89 -19.35
N GLY A 149 -14.25 -8.74 -18.33
CA GLY A 149 -13.62 -10.07 -18.36
C GLY A 149 -12.11 -10.08 -18.18
N ARG A 150 -11.46 -8.92 -18.04
CA ARG A 150 -10.01 -8.83 -17.76
C ARG A 150 -9.73 -8.86 -16.25
N LYS A 151 -8.53 -9.28 -15.90
CA LYS A 151 -8.01 -9.22 -14.53
C LYS A 151 -6.94 -8.12 -14.45
N LEU A 152 -7.03 -7.24 -13.47
CA LEU A 152 -6.09 -6.16 -13.25
C LEU A 152 -5.24 -6.46 -12.00
N ARG A 153 -3.92 -6.49 -12.13
CA ARG A 153 -3.03 -6.47 -10.98
C ARG A 153 -2.84 -5.03 -10.52
N ALA A 154 -3.62 -4.60 -9.52
CA ALA A 154 -3.62 -3.23 -9.05
C ALA A 154 -2.26 -2.83 -8.45
N ALA A 155 -1.66 -3.70 -7.63
CA ALA A 155 -0.36 -3.47 -7.01
C ALA A 155 0.38 -4.77 -6.70
N GLN A 156 1.71 -4.67 -6.57
CA GLN A 156 2.59 -5.65 -5.93
C GLN A 156 3.20 -4.98 -4.70
N ILE A 157 2.83 -5.45 -3.51
CA ILE A 157 3.24 -4.88 -2.23
C ILE A 157 4.54 -5.55 -1.80
N VAL A 158 5.49 -4.74 -1.36
CA VAL A 158 6.78 -5.19 -0.81
C VAL A 158 7.05 -4.51 0.51
N ALA A 159 7.70 -5.23 1.42
CA ALA A 159 8.18 -4.67 2.67
C ALA A 159 9.55 -5.25 3.04
N MET A 160 10.33 -4.45 3.74
CA MET A 160 11.69 -4.79 4.17
C MET A 160 11.95 -4.23 5.56
N GLN A 161 12.68 -4.95 6.37
CA GLN A 161 13.17 -4.45 7.64
C GLN A 161 14.70 -4.56 7.71
N THR A 162 15.33 -3.50 8.18
CA THR A 162 16.77 -3.47 8.46
C THR A 162 17.02 -3.15 9.94
N GLU A 163 18.09 -3.67 10.49
CA GLU A 163 18.53 -3.44 11.86
C GLU A 163 20.01 -3.13 11.88
N GLY A 164 20.41 -2.08 12.64
CA GLY A 164 21.81 -1.64 12.74
C GLY A 164 22.38 -1.04 11.45
N MET A 165 21.50 -0.69 10.49
CA MET A 165 21.87 -0.04 9.23
C MET A 165 21.43 1.42 9.26
N GLY A 166 22.24 2.32 8.73
CA GLY A 166 21.88 3.74 8.63
C GLY A 166 20.59 3.96 7.84
N THR A 167 19.85 5.03 8.16
CA THR A 167 18.56 5.33 7.50
C THR A 167 18.69 5.55 6.00
N PHE A 168 19.77 6.18 5.55
CA PHE A 168 20.05 6.37 4.12
C PHE A 168 20.33 5.05 3.40
N GLU A 169 21.15 4.19 4.00
CA GLU A 169 21.45 2.87 3.44
C GLU A 169 20.21 1.99 3.40
N SER A 170 19.39 2.02 4.45
CA SER A 170 18.11 1.31 4.49
C SER A 170 17.16 1.78 3.38
N ALA A 171 17.08 3.10 3.14
CA ALA A 171 16.27 3.65 2.06
C ALA A 171 16.78 3.19 0.69
N ARG A 172 18.10 3.21 0.48
CA ARG A 172 18.72 2.75 -0.77
C ARG A 172 18.45 1.26 -1.03
N GLU A 173 18.59 0.42 -0.02
CA GLU A 173 18.27 -1.01 -0.16
C GLU A 173 16.78 -1.24 -0.41
N PHE A 174 15.92 -0.47 0.22
CA PHE A 174 14.48 -0.57 -0.02
C PHE A 174 14.10 -0.16 -1.46
N CYS A 175 14.74 0.85 -2.04
CA CYS A 175 14.55 1.20 -3.45
C CYS A 175 14.85 0.01 -4.38
N LYS A 176 15.87 -0.80 -4.08
CA LYS A 176 16.18 -2.02 -4.87
C LYS A 176 15.09 -3.08 -4.77
N VAL A 177 14.42 -3.18 -3.60
CA VAL A 177 13.31 -4.12 -3.40
C VAL A 177 12.08 -3.71 -4.20
N MET A 178 11.88 -2.40 -4.42
CA MET A 178 10.76 -1.88 -5.21
C MET A 178 10.97 -1.99 -6.73
N CYS A 179 12.21 -2.08 -7.20
CA CYS A 179 12.56 -2.26 -8.61
C CYS A 179 12.54 -3.73 -8.99
#